data_627c87926ff5b6d63e959e2ad9a25b90
#
_entry.id   627c87926ff5b6d63e959e2ad9a25b90
#
_cell.length_a   1.000
_cell.length_b   1.000
_cell.length_c   1.000
_cell.angle_alpha   90.00
_cell.angle_beta   90.00
_cell.angle_gamma   90.00
#
_symmetry.space_group_name_H-M   'P 1'
#
loop_
_entity.id
_entity.type
_entity.pdbx_description
1 polymer ?
#
loop_
_entity_poly.entity_id
_entity_poly.type
_entity_poly.pdbx_seq_one_letter_code
_entity_poly.pdbx_strand_id
1 'polypeptide(L)'
;RRPLGRFRPATFFAFCAARSASRSASGFGPRPTRPIGFGGRALGDQAQPKYLNSPETPIFKKGEVLYGIAQAKESMRAQGEALLVEGYFDLLSLYQAGIHNLCAPLGTALTESQALLISRYAKKVNILFDGDLSGIKAALRAIGILINSQVDVHVTLLPDEYDPDEFIRDRGAAELVGIAGAAPDFFRFYKATVKAESVEEEIALIKDLIQIISRIQDPIRFDRYLKNI
;
A
#
# COMPACT_ATOMS: atom_id res chain seq x y z
N ARG A 1 -5.22 -38.91 19.85
CA ARG A 1 -4.10 -38.47 18.97
C ARG A 1 -4.65 -38.44 17.56
N ARG A 2 -4.95 -37.21 17.01
CA ARG A 2 -5.29 -37.03 15.61
C ARG A 2 -4.00 -36.96 14.80
N PRO A 3 -3.87 -37.58 13.62
CA PRO A 3 -2.67 -37.49 12.81
C PRO A 3 -2.55 -36.07 12.27
N LEU A 4 -1.38 -35.49 12.45
CA LEU A 4 -0.95 -34.24 11.81
C LEU A 4 -0.97 -34.46 10.29
N GLY A 5 -1.89 -33.79 9.60
CA GLY A 5 -1.95 -33.81 8.14
C GLY A 5 -0.63 -33.32 7.55
N ARG A 6 -0.15 -34.04 6.54
CA ARG A 6 1.06 -33.69 5.80
C ARG A 6 0.93 -32.26 5.25
N PHE A 7 1.66 -31.33 5.84
CA PHE A 7 1.90 -30.02 5.24
C PHE A 7 2.67 -30.23 3.93
N ARG A 8 2.06 -29.89 2.80
CA ARG A 8 2.79 -29.73 1.54
C ARG A 8 3.65 -28.46 1.67
N PRO A 9 4.84 -28.39 1.06
CA PRO A 9 5.73 -27.26 1.23
C PRO A 9 5.07 -25.99 0.68
N ALA A 10 4.67 -25.10 1.58
CA ALA A 10 4.36 -23.73 1.24
C ALA A 10 5.68 -22.97 1.12
N THR A 11 5.86 -22.18 0.08
CA THR A 11 7.03 -21.32 -0.03
C THR A 11 6.89 -20.21 1.01
N PHE A 12 7.73 -20.23 2.05
CA PHE A 12 7.72 -19.24 3.11
C PHE A 12 8.65 -18.10 2.76
N PHE A 13 8.13 -16.87 2.83
CA PHE A 13 8.93 -15.66 2.74
C PHE A 13 9.09 -15.03 4.11
N ALA A 14 10.34 -14.73 4.48
CA ALA A 14 10.62 -14.06 5.75
C ALA A 14 10.28 -12.57 5.64
N PHE A 15 9.38 -12.09 6.49
CA PHE A 15 9.12 -10.66 6.63
C PHE A 15 10.23 -10.01 7.43
N CYS A 16 10.93 -9.08 6.80
CA CYS A 16 11.82 -8.18 7.49
C CYS A 16 11.07 -6.89 7.81
N ALA A 17 10.14 -6.92 8.76
CA ALA A 17 9.65 -5.71 9.37
C ALA A 17 10.71 -5.27 10.40
N ALA A 18 11.55 -4.30 10.05
CA ALA A 18 12.55 -3.80 10.95
C ALA A 18 11.95 -2.75 11.88
N ARG A 19 11.88 -3.02 13.16
CA ARG A 19 12.02 -1.94 14.15
C ARG A 19 13.46 -1.44 14.07
N SER A 20 13.66 -0.16 13.78
CA SER A 20 14.97 0.47 13.90
C SER A 20 15.42 0.32 15.34
N ALA A 21 16.48 -0.46 15.57
CA ALA A 21 17.17 -0.45 16.84
C ALA A 21 17.67 0.99 17.10
N SER A 22 17.50 1.46 18.34
CA SER A 22 17.98 2.73 18.85
C SER A 22 19.43 2.99 18.41
N ARG A 23 19.75 4.28 18.21
CA ARG A 23 21.07 4.78 17.84
C ARG A 23 22.19 4.04 18.57
N SER A 24 23.04 3.35 17.83
CA SER A 24 24.41 3.09 18.26
C SER A 24 25.31 4.18 17.67
N ALA A 25 26.10 4.79 18.50
CA ALA A 25 26.90 5.97 18.21
C ALA A 25 28.22 5.65 17.48
N SER A 26 28.28 4.66 16.61
CA SER A 26 29.50 4.41 15.84
C SER A 26 29.20 3.54 14.60
N GLY A 27 29.53 4.07 13.44
CA GLY A 27 29.85 3.29 12.26
C GLY A 27 28.80 3.26 11.15
N PHE A 28 29.22 3.74 10.01
CA PHE A 28 28.60 3.62 8.69
C PHE A 28 28.45 2.13 8.30
N GLY A 29 27.21 1.68 8.19
CA GLY A 29 26.84 0.37 7.62
C GLY A 29 25.32 0.20 7.64
N PRO A 30 24.73 -0.55 6.69
CA PRO A 30 23.31 -0.85 6.73
C PRO A 30 23.00 -1.57 8.05
N ARG A 31 22.10 -1.00 8.85
CA ARG A 31 21.72 -1.59 10.14
C ARG A 31 21.08 -2.96 9.91
N PRO A 32 21.48 -4.01 10.65
CA PRO A 32 20.87 -5.32 10.51
C PRO A 32 19.39 -5.23 10.83
N THR A 33 18.55 -5.61 9.88
CA THR A 33 17.12 -5.74 10.06
C THR A 33 16.87 -7.07 10.77
N ARG A 34 16.02 -7.08 11.81
CA ARG A 34 15.64 -8.32 12.50
C ARG A 34 14.24 -8.72 12.04
N PRO A 35 14.04 -9.98 11.57
CA PRO A 35 12.70 -10.50 11.31
C PRO A 35 11.85 -10.44 12.58
N ILE A 36 10.60 -9.98 12.45
CA ILE A 36 9.64 -9.94 13.55
C ILE A 36 8.41 -10.81 13.27
N GLY A 37 8.25 -11.28 12.03
CA GLY A 37 7.18 -12.15 11.61
C GLY A 37 7.48 -12.78 10.24
N PHE A 38 6.69 -13.77 9.88
CA PHE A 38 6.79 -14.50 8.62
C PHE A 38 5.44 -14.51 7.93
N GLY A 39 5.46 -14.56 6.61
CA GLY A 39 4.29 -14.80 5.80
C GLY A 39 4.56 -15.81 4.71
N GLY A 40 3.52 -16.42 4.23
CA GLY A 40 3.60 -17.40 3.16
C GLY A 40 2.33 -17.39 2.32
N ARG A 41 2.48 -17.82 1.08
CA ARG A 41 1.38 -18.08 0.17
C ARG A 41 1.38 -19.57 -0.17
N ALA A 42 0.22 -20.18 -0.13
CA ALA A 42 0.05 -21.56 -0.56
C ALA A 42 0.26 -21.67 -2.08
N LEU A 43 1.04 -22.66 -2.49
CA LEU A 43 1.18 -23.01 -3.90
C LEU A 43 0.11 -24.04 -4.25
N GLY A 44 -0.82 -23.63 -5.12
CA GLY A 44 -1.91 -24.47 -5.63
C GLY A 44 -3.31 -23.93 -5.24
N ASP A 45 -4.24 -24.05 -6.18
CA ASP A 45 -5.56 -23.42 -6.15
C ASP A 45 -6.51 -23.96 -5.06
N GLN A 46 -6.21 -25.14 -4.50
CA GLN A 46 -7.05 -25.78 -3.48
C GLN A 46 -6.59 -25.57 -2.03
N ALA A 47 -5.47 -24.87 -1.81
CA ALA A 47 -4.96 -24.68 -0.47
C ALA A 47 -5.63 -23.47 0.22
N GLN A 48 -6.26 -23.73 1.36
CA GLN A 48 -6.88 -22.70 2.21
C GLN A 48 -6.17 -22.68 3.57
N PRO A 49 -5.86 -21.50 4.11
CA PRO A 49 -5.96 -20.17 3.51
C PRO A 49 -4.90 -19.92 2.45
N LYS A 50 -5.22 -19.11 1.42
CA LYS A 50 -4.27 -18.73 0.34
C LYS A 50 -3.03 -18.03 0.90
N TYR A 51 -3.19 -17.23 1.96
CA TYR A 51 -2.10 -16.53 2.65
C TYR A 51 -2.10 -16.88 4.14
N LEU A 52 -0.92 -17.08 4.68
CA LEU A 52 -0.69 -17.34 6.11
C LEU A 52 0.36 -16.37 6.64
N ASN A 53 0.03 -15.63 7.68
CA ASN A 53 0.96 -14.76 8.38
C ASN A 53 1.19 -15.27 9.80
N SER A 54 2.35 -14.98 10.38
CA SER A 54 2.61 -15.21 11.80
C SER A 54 1.46 -14.68 12.66
N PRO A 55 1.12 -15.34 13.77
CA PRO A 55 0.22 -14.79 14.76
C PRO A 55 0.79 -13.48 15.32
N GLU A 56 -0.08 -12.64 15.87
CA GLU A 56 0.35 -11.41 16.53
C GLU A 56 1.18 -11.72 17.77
N THR A 57 2.18 -10.89 18.01
CA THR A 57 3.08 -10.96 19.16
C THR A 57 3.32 -9.56 19.71
N PRO A 58 3.93 -9.39 20.89
CA PRO A 58 4.29 -8.06 21.40
C PRO A 58 5.17 -7.23 20.45
N ILE A 59 5.92 -7.88 19.52
CA ILE A 59 6.80 -7.21 18.56
C ILE A 59 6.24 -7.22 17.13
N PHE A 60 5.18 -7.97 16.85
CA PHE A 60 4.56 -8.08 15.54
C PHE A 60 3.05 -7.91 15.64
N LYS A 61 2.57 -6.74 15.25
CA LYS A 61 1.14 -6.42 15.13
C LYS A 61 0.87 -6.01 13.69
N LYS A 62 0.04 -6.77 13.00
CA LYS A 62 -0.25 -6.59 11.56
C LYS A 62 -0.72 -5.18 11.22
N GLY A 63 -1.54 -4.57 12.08
CA GLY A 63 -2.03 -3.22 11.91
C GLY A 63 -1.02 -2.10 12.20
N GLU A 64 0.18 -2.41 12.73
CA GLU A 64 1.21 -1.41 13.06
C GLU A 64 2.46 -1.52 12.17
N VAL A 65 2.55 -2.57 11.36
CA VAL A 65 3.71 -2.86 10.51
C VAL A 65 3.33 -2.91 9.03
N LEU A 66 4.28 -2.56 8.16
CA LEU A 66 4.17 -2.67 6.73
C LEU A 66 5.28 -3.56 6.19
N TYR A 67 4.95 -4.42 5.25
CA TYR A 67 5.94 -5.18 4.53
C TYR A 67 6.77 -4.27 3.63
N GLY A 68 8.07 -4.51 3.53
CA GLY A 68 8.98 -3.72 2.72
C GLY A 68 9.46 -2.40 3.33
N ILE A 69 8.78 -1.83 4.34
CA ILE A 69 9.09 -0.49 4.88
C ILE A 69 10.53 -0.34 5.37
N ALA A 70 11.13 -1.40 5.90
CA ALA A 70 12.50 -1.36 6.40
C ALA A 70 13.53 -1.18 5.28
N GLN A 71 13.29 -1.79 4.14
CA GLN A 71 14.10 -1.69 2.93
C GLN A 71 13.82 -0.38 2.18
N ALA A 72 12.54 0.01 2.13
CA ALA A 72 12.06 1.13 1.32
C ALA A 72 12.33 2.51 1.92
N LYS A 73 12.49 2.65 3.24
CA LYS A 73 12.55 3.94 3.94
C LYS A 73 13.55 4.95 3.40
N GLU A 74 14.73 4.50 2.98
CA GLU A 74 15.75 5.39 2.43
C GLU A 74 15.38 5.85 1.01
N SER A 75 14.84 4.94 0.19
CA SER A 75 14.32 5.24 -1.14
C SER A 75 13.11 6.18 -1.07
N MET A 76 12.19 5.93 -0.13
CA MET A 76 11.04 6.82 0.12
C MET A 76 11.48 8.23 0.50
N ARG A 77 12.49 8.37 1.38
CA ARG A 77 13.03 9.68 1.75
C ARG A 77 13.70 10.41 0.58
N ALA A 78 14.49 9.69 -0.21
CA ALA A 78 15.20 10.24 -1.35
C ALA A 78 14.26 10.71 -2.45
N GLN A 79 13.17 9.97 -2.69
CA GLN A 79 12.18 10.29 -3.71
C GLN A 79 11.03 11.19 -3.17
N GLY A 80 10.86 11.28 -1.86
CA GLY A 80 9.73 11.95 -1.23
C GLY A 80 8.41 11.21 -1.40
N GLU A 81 8.42 10.01 -1.99
CA GLU A 81 7.24 9.25 -2.41
C GLU A 81 7.31 7.80 -1.93
N ALA A 82 6.16 7.26 -1.53
CA ALA A 82 5.93 5.85 -1.26
C ALA A 82 4.94 5.26 -2.28
N LEU A 83 5.25 4.08 -2.79
CA LEU A 83 4.30 3.26 -3.53
C LEU A 83 3.67 2.25 -2.57
N LEU A 84 2.36 2.37 -2.38
CA LEU A 84 1.55 1.47 -1.55
C LEU A 84 0.88 0.44 -2.45
N VAL A 85 1.26 -0.82 -2.33
CA VAL A 85 0.66 -1.94 -3.07
C VAL A 85 -0.21 -2.79 -2.15
N GLU A 86 -1.09 -3.62 -2.72
CA GLU A 86 -2.05 -4.40 -1.97
C GLU A 86 -1.41 -5.60 -1.26
N GLY A 87 -0.56 -6.33 -1.98
CA GLY A 87 0.04 -7.57 -1.53
C GLY A 87 1.57 -7.54 -1.50
N TYR A 88 2.13 -8.47 -0.72
CA TYR A 88 3.58 -8.58 -0.66
C TYR A 88 4.19 -9.32 -1.86
N PHE A 89 3.38 -10.01 -2.68
CA PHE A 89 3.86 -10.57 -3.95
C PHE A 89 4.04 -9.47 -4.99
N ASP A 90 3.09 -8.54 -5.10
CA ASP A 90 3.21 -7.37 -5.95
C ASP A 90 4.45 -6.57 -5.58
N LEU A 91 4.64 -6.36 -4.26
CA LEU A 91 5.84 -5.69 -3.76
C LEU A 91 7.12 -6.41 -4.17
N LEU A 92 7.16 -7.74 -4.06
CA LEU A 92 8.36 -8.50 -4.41
C LEU A 92 8.70 -8.41 -5.90
N SER A 93 7.70 -8.52 -6.77
CA SER A 93 7.87 -8.39 -8.23
C SER A 93 8.36 -7.01 -8.61
N LEU A 94 7.73 -5.96 -8.05
CA LEU A 94 8.14 -4.58 -8.27
C LEU A 94 9.55 -4.30 -7.74
N TYR A 95 9.89 -4.86 -6.57
CA TYR A 95 11.22 -4.71 -5.98
C TYR A 95 12.30 -5.37 -6.84
N GLN A 96 12.03 -6.58 -7.36
CA GLN A 96 12.92 -7.27 -8.30
C GLN A 96 13.11 -6.49 -9.61
N ALA A 97 12.09 -5.76 -10.04
CA ALA A 97 12.14 -4.88 -11.20
C ALA A 97 12.87 -3.53 -10.95
N GLY A 98 13.43 -3.33 -9.75
CA GLY A 98 14.23 -2.15 -9.40
C GLY A 98 13.46 -0.99 -8.77
N ILE A 99 12.21 -1.17 -8.41
CA ILE A 99 11.42 -0.16 -7.69
C ILE A 99 11.56 -0.40 -6.19
N HIS A 100 12.09 0.58 -5.44
CA HIS A 100 12.51 0.35 -4.06
C HIS A 100 11.76 1.15 -2.99
N ASN A 101 10.89 2.07 -3.36
CA ASN A 101 10.07 2.88 -2.44
C ASN A 101 8.71 2.25 -2.12
N LEU A 102 8.68 0.93 -1.95
CA LEU A 102 7.48 0.10 -1.86
C LEU A 102 7.11 -0.27 -0.43
N CYS A 103 5.81 -0.29 -0.13
CA CYS A 103 5.28 -0.91 1.08
C CYS A 103 3.91 -1.55 0.82
N ALA A 104 3.59 -2.57 1.64
CA ALA A 104 2.31 -3.27 1.56
C ALA A 104 1.75 -3.59 2.95
N PRO A 105 0.44 -3.56 3.17
CA PRO A 105 -0.21 -4.16 4.32
C PRO A 105 -0.02 -5.69 4.33
N LEU A 106 -0.31 -6.32 5.46
CA LEU A 106 -0.07 -7.75 5.66
C LEU A 106 -1.37 -8.57 5.56
N GLY A 107 -2.05 -8.48 4.40
CA GLY A 107 -3.32 -9.18 4.17
C GLY A 107 -4.49 -8.61 4.98
N THR A 108 -4.41 -7.32 5.31
CA THR A 108 -5.45 -6.54 5.97
C THR A 108 -5.61 -5.21 5.25
N ALA A 109 -6.75 -4.55 5.42
CA ALA A 109 -6.86 -3.15 4.98
C ALA A 109 -5.81 -2.27 5.66
N LEU A 110 -5.41 -1.19 4.99
CA LEU A 110 -4.51 -0.18 5.56
C LEU A 110 -5.10 0.38 6.86
N THR A 111 -4.25 0.63 7.85
CA THR A 111 -4.64 1.22 9.13
C THR A 111 -4.08 2.63 9.30
N GLU A 112 -4.63 3.42 10.23
CA GLU A 112 -4.12 4.75 10.58
C GLU A 112 -2.66 4.69 11.08
N SER A 113 -2.31 3.68 11.88
CA SER A 113 -0.95 3.48 12.36
C SER A 113 0.03 3.23 11.22
N GLN A 114 -0.38 2.46 10.21
CA GLN A 114 0.42 2.21 9.01
C GLN A 114 0.55 3.48 8.14
N ALA A 115 -0.51 4.25 7.97
CA ALA A 115 -0.47 5.52 7.24
C ALA A 115 0.45 6.54 7.92
N LEU A 116 0.38 6.66 9.26
CA LEU A 116 1.30 7.47 10.06
C LEU A 116 2.74 6.96 9.96
N LEU A 117 2.95 5.65 9.78
CA LEU A 117 4.29 5.10 9.58
C LEU A 117 4.85 5.52 8.22
N ILE A 118 4.05 5.51 7.15
CA ILE A 118 4.46 5.95 5.82
C ILE A 118 4.82 7.45 5.83
N SER A 119 3.98 8.29 6.47
CA SER A 119 4.15 9.75 6.48
C SER A 119 5.47 10.23 7.11
N ARG A 120 6.12 9.36 7.90
CA ARG A 120 7.48 9.63 8.45
C ARG A 120 8.59 9.57 7.40
N TYR A 121 8.33 8.90 6.27
CA TYR A 121 9.33 8.64 5.25
C TYR A 121 9.03 9.28 3.90
N ALA A 122 7.74 9.51 3.60
CA ALA A 122 7.28 10.08 2.33
C ALA A 122 6.25 11.18 2.57
N LYS A 123 6.23 12.19 1.67
CA LYS A 123 5.22 13.25 1.65
C LYS A 123 4.12 12.96 0.63
N LYS A 124 4.42 12.13 -0.34
CA LYS A 124 3.48 11.65 -1.36
C LYS A 124 3.31 10.15 -1.21
N VAL A 125 2.08 9.67 -1.31
CA VAL A 125 1.76 8.24 -1.37
C VAL A 125 1.00 7.99 -2.67
N ASN A 126 1.53 7.09 -3.46
CA ASN A 126 0.87 6.62 -4.67
C ASN A 126 0.32 5.21 -4.39
N ILE A 127 -0.99 5.06 -4.45
CA ILE A 127 -1.68 3.78 -4.29
C ILE A 127 -1.63 3.07 -5.65
N LEU A 128 -1.04 1.90 -5.68
CA LEU A 128 -0.96 1.02 -6.84
C LEU A 128 -1.63 -0.31 -6.49
N PHE A 129 -2.92 -0.39 -6.72
CA PHE A 129 -3.75 -1.57 -6.47
C PHE A 129 -4.23 -2.16 -7.79
N ASP A 130 -4.83 -3.34 -7.73
CA ASP A 130 -5.38 -4.02 -8.90
C ASP A 130 -6.39 -3.12 -9.63
N GLY A 131 -6.42 -3.17 -10.95
CA GLY A 131 -7.32 -2.34 -11.77
C GLY A 131 -8.79 -2.76 -11.74
N ASP A 132 -9.14 -3.78 -10.97
CA ASP A 132 -10.49 -4.30 -10.84
C ASP A 132 -11.36 -3.51 -9.84
N LEU A 133 -12.66 -3.84 -9.77
CA LEU A 133 -13.60 -3.20 -8.85
C LEU A 133 -13.23 -3.38 -7.37
N SER A 134 -12.54 -4.47 -7.02
CA SER A 134 -12.09 -4.74 -5.64
C SER A 134 -10.97 -3.82 -5.25
N GLY A 135 -9.96 -3.69 -6.12
CA GLY A 135 -8.82 -2.80 -5.95
C GLY A 135 -9.25 -1.32 -5.89
N ILE A 136 -10.19 -0.91 -6.74
CA ILE A 136 -10.77 0.45 -6.69
C ILE A 136 -11.41 0.72 -5.32
N LYS A 137 -12.24 -0.20 -4.81
CA LYS A 137 -12.85 -0.07 -3.47
C LYS A 137 -11.81 -0.06 -2.36
N ALA A 138 -10.75 -0.85 -2.49
CA ALA A 138 -9.63 -0.85 -1.55
C ALA A 138 -8.87 0.48 -1.59
N ALA A 139 -8.62 1.04 -2.78
CA ALA A 139 -8.00 2.34 -2.95
C ALA A 139 -8.83 3.47 -2.30
N LEU A 140 -10.13 3.50 -2.52
CA LEU A 140 -11.03 4.49 -1.89
C LEU A 140 -10.98 4.42 -0.36
N ARG A 141 -10.94 3.22 0.23
CA ARG A 141 -10.76 3.06 1.69
C ARG A 141 -9.39 3.55 2.15
N ALA A 142 -8.33 3.24 1.42
CA ALA A 142 -6.97 3.67 1.75
C ALA A 142 -6.81 5.18 1.67
N ILE A 143 -7.43 5.85 0.68
CA ILE A 143 -7.48 7.32 0.55
C ILE A 143 -8.02 7.94 1.84
N GLY A 144 -9.18 7.47 2.34
CA GLY A 144 -9.80 8.03 3.54
C GLY A 144 -8.92 7.95 4.79
N ILE A 145 -8.00 6.98 4.86
CA ILE A 145 -7.05 6.81 5.95
C ILE A 145 -5.80 7.68 5.74
N LEU A 146 -5.24 7.67 4.54
CA LEU A 146 -4.02 8.40 4.20
C LEU A 146 -4.18 9.91 4.29
N ILE A 147 -5.35 10.45 3.93
CA ILE A 147 -5.65 11.88 4.00
C ILE A 147 -5.42 12.43 5.41
N ASN A 148 -5.79 11.67 6.44
CA ASN A 148 -5.57 12.05 7.84
C ASN A 148 -4.08 12.12 8.22
N SER A 149 -3.20 11.46 7.46
CA SER A 149 -1.76 11.40 7.75
C SER A 149 -0.94 12.50 7.10
N GLN A 150 -1.58 13.54 6.56
CA GLN A 150 -0.96 14.72 5.95
C GLN A 150 0.00 14.40 4.79
N VAL A 151 -0.29 13.36 4.03
CA VAL A 151 0.42 13.01 2.80
C VAL A 151 -0.40 13.37 1.57
N ASP A 152 0.27 13.65 0.45
CA ASP A 152 -0.39 13.81 -0.83
C ASP A 152 -0.72 12.44 -1.40
N VAL A 153 -2.00 12.17 -1.65
CA VAL A 153 -2.46 10.87 -2.10
C VAL A 153 -2.72 10.90 -3.60
N HIS A 154 -2.06 9.99 -4.30
CA HIS A 154 -2.24 9.73 -5.71
C HIS A 154 -2.69 8.29 -5.91
N VAL A 155 -3.36 8.00 -7.02
CA VAL A 155 -3.81 6.64 -7.33
C VAL A 155 -3.41 6.29 -8.75
N THR A 156 -2.64 5.22 -8.88
CA THR A 156 -2.29 4.61 -10.16
C THR A 156 -3.28 3.49 -10.44
N LEU A 157 -4.03 3.62 -11.52
CA LEU A 157 -4.78 2.50 -12.10
C LEU A 157 -3.95 1.90 -13.22
N LEU A 158 -3.77 0.59 -13.14
CA LEU A 158 -3.18 -0.16 -14.24
C LEU A 158 -4.24 -0.38 -15.33
N PRO A 159 -3.86 -0.34 -16.61
CA PRO A 159 -4.77 -0.63 -17.71
C PRO A 159 -5.16 -2.11 -17.73
N ASP A 160 -6.29 -2.39 -18.41
CA ASP A 160 -6.69 -3.76 -18.79
C ASP A 160 -6.82 -4.75 -17.62
N GLU A 161 -7.21 -4.27 -16.44
CA GLU A 161 -7.39 -5.09 -15.23
C GLU A 161 -6.10 -5.84 -14.77
N TYR A 162 -4.92 -5.39 -15.20
CA TYR A 162 -3.64 -5.93 -14.75
C TYR A 162 -3.49 -5.84 -13.23
N ASP A 163 -2.92 -6.89 -12.64
CA ASP A 163 -2.25 -6.76 -11.35
C ASP A 163 -0.80 -6.25 -11.54
N PRO A 164 -0.16 -5.71 -10.49
CA PRO A 164 1.20 -5.16 -10.60
C PRO A 164 2.25 -6.18 -11.03
N ASP A 165 2.13 -7.45 -10.65
CA ASP A 165 3.06 -8.53 -11.04
C ASP A 165 2.94 -8.87 -12.54
N GLU A 166 1.72 -8.99 -13.04
CA GLU A 166 1.47 -9.23 -14.46
C GLU A 166 1.93 -8.05 -15.30
N PHE A 167 1.62 -6.83 -14.86
CA PHE A 167 2.03 -5.62 -15.59
C PHE A 167 3.55 -5.53 -15.75
N ILE A 168 4.30 -5.77 -14.66
CA ILE A 168 5.78 -5.73 -14.71
C ILE A 168 6.34 -6.80 -15.65
N ARG A 169 5.76 -7.99 -15.67
CA ARG A 169 6.21 -9.08 -16.56
C ARG A 169 6.01 -8.73 -18.03
N ASP A 170 4.88 -8.11 -18.35
CA ASP A 170 4.49 -7.88 -19.74
C ASP A 170 5.00 -6.55 -20.29
N ARG A 171 4.99 -5.50 -19.50
CA ARG A 171 5.28 -4.10 -19.91
C ARG A 171 6.57 -3.54 -19.32
N GLY A 172 7.06 -4.11 -18.24
CA GLY A 172 8.30 -3.71 -17.59
C GLY A 172 8.18 -2.52 -16.63
N ALA A 173 9.24 -2.32 -15.85
CA ALA A 173 9.27 -1.31 -14.79
C ALA A 173 9.22 0.14 -15.31
N ALA A 174 9.83 0.41 -16.47
CA ALA A 174 9.90 1.78 -17.00
C ALA A 174 8.51 2.33 -17.34
N GLU A 175 7.63 1.50 -17.92
CA GLU A 175 6.27 1.89 -18.25
C GLU A 175 5.45 2.11 -16.97
N LEU A 176 5.58 1.21 -15.99
CA LEU A 176 4.90 1.37 -14.70
C LEU A 176 5.31 2.65 -13.97
N VAL A 177 6.62 2.94 -13.92
CA VAL A 177 7.13 4.19 -13.32
C VAL A 177 6.59 5.41 -14.06
N GLY A 178 6.46 5.35 -15.39
CA GLY A 178 5.85 6.40 -16.20
C GLY A 178 4.38 6.64 -15.83
N ILE A 179 3.58 5.57 -15.73
CA ILE A 179 2.16 5.64 -15.35
C ILE A 179 2.04 6.16 -13.90
N ALA A 180 2.83 5.64 -12.98
CA ALA A 180 2.83 6.06 -11.58
C ALA A 180 3.25 7.53 -11.41
N GLY A 181 4.21 8.00 -12.23
CA GLY A 181 4.62 9.40 -12.25
C GLY A 181 3.54 10.35 -12.75
N ALA A 182 2.67 9.88 -13.64
CA ALA A 182 1.53 10.63 -14.19
C ALA A 182 0.23 10.43 -13.39
N ALA A 183 0.26 9.65 -12.30
CA ALA A 183 -0.91 9.31 -11.53
C ALA A 183 -1.67 10.56 -11.03
N PRO A 184 -2.99 10.63 -11.22
CA PRO A 184 -3.80 11.72 -10.71
C PRO A 184 -3.80 11.76 -9.18
N ASP A 185 -4.02 12.93 -8.61
CA ASP A 185 -4.36 13.03 -7.20
C ASP A 185 -5.70 12.29 -6.91
N PHE A 186 -5.93 11.98 -5.63
CA PHE A 186 -7.11 11.21 -5.23
C PHE A 186 -8.43 11.85 -5.67
N PHE A 187 -8.49 13.17 -5.76
CA PHE A 187 -9.69 13.88 -6.11
C PHE A 187 -10.04 13.69 -7.60
N ARG A 188 -9.06 13.84 -8.48
CA ARG A 188 -9.21 13.56 -9.91
C ARG A 188 -9.51 12.09 -10.16
N PHE A 189 -8.82 11.20 -9.43
CA PHE A 189 -9.10 9.77 -9.48
C PHE A 189 -10.55 9.48 -9.11
N TYR A 190 -11.03 10.04 -7.98
CA TYR A 190 -12.40 9.84 -7.52
C TYR A 190 -13.42 10.29 -8.58
N LYS A 191 -13.27 11.49 -9.13
CA LYS A 191 -14.17 12.01 -10.17
C LYS A 191 -14.15 11.17 -11.47
N ALA A 192 -13.03 10.59 -11.81
CA ALA A 192 -12.91 9.75 -13.01
C ALA A 192 -13.51 8.36 -12.83
N THR A 193 -13.44 7.82 -11.60
CA THR A 193 -13.78 6.43 -11.30
C THR A 193 -15.24 6.28 -10.87
N VAL A 194 -15.75 7.23 -10.10
CA VAL A 194 -17.12 7.18 -9.58
C VAL A 194 -17.99 8.04 -10.48
N LYS A 195 -18.63 7.38 -11.46
CA LYS A 195 -19.57 8.05 -12.38
C LYS A 195 -20.96 8.03 -11.76
N ALA A 196 -21.65 9.17 -11.85
CA ALA A 196 -23.06 9.27 -11.52
C ALA A 196 -23.88 9.17 -12.80
N GLU A 197 -24.89 8.32 -12.78
CA GLU A 197 -25.86 8.16 -13.87
C GLU A 197 -27.14 8.97 -13.60
N SER A 198 -27.29 9.49 -12.37
CA SER A 198 -28.42 10.31 -11.92
C SER A 198 -27.97 11.46 -11.04
N VAL A 199 -28.83 12.48 -10.88
CA VAL A 199 -28.58 13.63 -9.99
C VAL A 199 -28.47 13.18 -8.53
N GLU A 200 -29.25 12.19 -8.12
CA GLU A 200 -29.22 11.60 -6.78
C GLU A 200 -27.88 10.94 -6.48
N GLU A 201 -27.34 10.21 -7.45
CA GLU A 201 -26.00 9.61 -7.34
C GLU A 201 -24.90 10.67 -7.31
N GLU A 202 -25.00 11.73 -8.12
CA GLU A 202 -24.06 12.85 -8.09
C GLU A 202 -24.05 13.53 -6.72
N ILE A 203 -25.22 13.77 -6.12
CA ILE A 203 -25.33 14.31 -4.77
C ILE A 203 -24.71 13.38 -3.73
N ALA A 204 -24.90 12.06 -3.86
CA ALA A 204 -24.29 11.08 -2.96
C ALA A 204 -22.75 11.11 -3.07
N LEU A 205 -22.22 11.17 -4.29
CA LEU A 205 -20.77 11.27 -4.54
C LEU A 205 -20.17 12.54 -3.94
N ILE A 206 -20.83 13.67 -4.11
CA ILE A 206 -20.39 14.95 -3.54
C ILE A 206 -20.37 14.85 -2.00
N LYS A 207 -21.38 14.24 -1.39
CA LYS A 207 -21.42 14.02 0.07
C LYS A 207 -20.27 13.14 0.54
N ASP A 208 -19.95 12.07 -0.16
CA ASP A 208 -18.84 11.18 0.17
C ASP A 208 -17.49 11.90 0.04
N LEU A 209 -17.29 12.69 -1.03
CA LEU A 209 -16.11 13.53 -1.18
C LEU A 209 -15.97 14.54 -0.05
N ILE A 210 -17.05 15.25 0.29
CA ILE A 210 -17.06 16.20 1.40
C ILE A 210 -16.67 15.47 2.71
N GLN A 211 -17.21 14.29 2.94
CA GLN A 211 -16.90 13.50 4.13
C GLN A 211 -15.42 13.07 4.18
N ILE A 212 -14.81 12.73 3.03
CA ILE A 212 -13.38 12.43 2.93
C ILE A 212 -12.56 13.70 3.19
N ILE A 213 -12.91 14.82 2.52
CA ILE A 213 -12.17 16.08 2.61
C ILE A 213 -12.29 16.71 4.01
N SER A 214 -13.44 16.56 4.68
CA SER A 214 -13.64 17.10 6.04
C SER A 214 -12.67 16.56 7.09
N ARG A 215 -12.00 15.45 6.79
CA ARG A 215 -10.94 14.88 7.64
C ARG A 215 -9.58 15.56 7.47
N ILE A 216 -9.43 16.43 6.47
CA ILE A 216 -8.19 17.17 6.23
C ILE A 216 -8.06 18.25 7.29
N GLN A 217 -7.02 18.13 8.13
CA GLN A 217 -6.77 19.11 9.21
C GLN A 217 -6.10 20.40 8.72
N ASP A 218 -5.39 20.35 7.60
CA ASP A 218 -4.76 21.52 6.98
C ASP A 218 -5.82 22.37 6.27
N PRO A 219 -6.10 23.61 6.74
CA PRO A 219 -7.16 24.44 6.18
C PRO A 219 -6.87 24.89 4.75
N ILE A 220 -5.61 25.02 4.34
CA ILE A 220 -5.23 25.41 2.97
C ILE A 220 -5.53 24.26 2.01
N ARG A 221 -5.19 23.03 2.38
CA ARG A 221 -5.50 21.84 1.60
C ARG A 221 -7.00 21.60 1.53
N PHE A 222 -7.69 21.72 2.65
CA PHE A 222 -9.16 21.62 2.71
C PHE A 222 -9.84 22.59 1.75
N ASP A 223 -9.51 23.89 1.82
CA ASP A 223 -10.07 24.92 0.94
C ASP A 223 -9.77 24.65 -0.54
N ARG A 224 -8.55 24.19 -0.84
CA ARG A 224 -8.15 23.82 -2.20
C ARG A 224 -9.00 22.68 -2.78
N TYR A 225 -9.27 21.65 -2.00
CA TYR A 225 -10.10 20.54 -2.47
C TYR A 225 -11.58 20.93 -2.55
N LEU A 226 -12.08 21.68 -1.56
CA LEU A 226 -13.46 22.15 -1.55
C LEU A 226 -13.80 23.02 -2.79
N LYS A 227 -12.88 23.85 -3.26
CA LYS A 227 -13.05 24.66 -4.47
C LYS A 227 -13.07 23.86 -5.78
N ASN A 228 -12.71 22.58 -5.74
CA ASN A 228 -12.67 21.70 -6.91
C ASN A 228 -13.86 20.72 -6.98
N ILE A 229 -14.75 20.72 -5.98
CA ILE A 229 -16.03 20.00 -5.98
C ILE A 229 -17.02 20.76 -6.86
#